data_6d6c219b5effedb9765af8440d9c3f47
#
_entry.id   6d6c219b5effedb9765af8440d9c3f47
#
_cell.length_a   1.000
_cell.length_b   1.000
_cell.length_c   1.000
_cell.angle_alpha   90.00
_cell.angle_beta   90.00
_cell.angle_gamma   90.00
#
_symmetry.space_group_name_H-M   'P 1'
#
loop_
_entity.id
_entity.type
_entity.pdbx_description
1 polymer ?
#
loop_
_entity_poly.entity_id
_entity_poly.type
_entity_poly.pdbx_seq_one_letter_code
_entity_poly.pdbx_strand_id
1 'polypeptide(L)'
;HDPIKREDIIEAGGCYELIGRFSYIVNYHPLDKDVVLRIIEKNRQRIATDFDCDLVLKEQVLDSLCERANSKFGCRLLDSLIRDLVLTACGDALLSGLSGDVLEISLESMNQYTYQFRSFTDEEKEKQVAFAPYNENEQDVSDARMNFEERLNALFAN
;
A
#
# COMPACT_ATOMS: atom_id res chain seq x y z
N HIS A 1 -24.82 -2.39 16.01
CA HIS A 1 -25.14 -3.79 15.65
C HIS A 1 -24.90 -4.68 16.85
N ASP A 2 -25.88 -5.52 17.18
CA ASP A 2 -25.74 -6.53 18.21
C ASP A 2 -24.70 -7.57 17.79
N PRO A 3 -23.92 -8.13 18.73
CA PRO A 3 -22.92 -9.14 18.40
C PRO A 3 -23.63 -10.40 17.87
N ILE A 4 -23.09 -10.97 16.79
CA ILE A 4 -23.59 -12.21 16.19
C ILE A 4 -23.44 -13.35 17.21
N LYS A 5 -24.53 -14.11 17.42
CA LYS A 5 -24.60 -15.27 18.31
C LYS A 5 -24.52 -16.56 17.49
N ARG A 6 -24.38 -17.70 18.19
CA ARG A 6 -24.35 -19.03 17.57
C ARG A 6 -25.65 -19.34 16.81
N GLU A 7 -26.76 -18.94 17.42
CA GLU A 7 -28.10 -19.11 16.87
C GLU A 7 -28.26 -18.42 15.52
N ASP A 8 -27.75 -17.20 15.41
CA ASP A 8 -27.80 -16.41 14.17
C ASP A 8 -27.04 -17.09 13.01
N ILE A 9 -25.89 -17.74 13.33
CA ILE A 9 -25.10 -18.47 12.34
C ILE A 9 -25.82 -19.74 11.90
N ILE A 10 -26.51 -20.42 12.82
CA ILE A 10 -27.31 -21.61 12.51
C ILE A 10 -28.50 -21.23 11.65
N GLU A 11 -29.22 -20.16 11.98
CA GLU A 11 -30.35 -19.65 11.19
C GLU A 11 -29.90 -19.23 9.77
N ALA A 12 -28.66 -18.72 9.63
CA ALA A 12 -28.06 -18.41 8.34
C ALA A 12 -27.59 -19.64 7.54
N GLY A 13 -27.87 -20.87 8.03
CA GLY A 13 -27.52 -22.13 7.37
C GLY A 13 -26.20 -22.77 7.82
N GLY A 14 -25.64 -22.30 8.92
CA GLY A 14 -24.46 -22.92 9.52
C GLY A 14 -24.74 -24.30 10.10
N CYS A 15 -23.80 -25.24 9.93
CA CYS A 15 -23.92 -26.61 10.47
C CYS A 15 -23.89 -26.60 12.00
N TYR A 16 -24.97 -27.02 12.64
CA TYR A 16 -25.15 -27.04 14.10
C TYR A 16 -24.01 -27.79 14.81
N GLU A 17 -23.65 -28.98 14.32
CA GLU A 17 -22.60 -29.80 14.92
C GLU A 17 -21.24 -29.13 14.85
N LEU A 18 -20.94 -28.45 13.74
CA LEU A 18 -19.68 -27.73 13.57
C LEU A 18 -19.61 -26.50 14.49
N ILE A 19 -20.69 -25.71 14.53
CA ILE A 19 -20.77 -24.50 15.34
C ILE A 19 -20.71 -24.84 16.84
N GLY A 20 -21.31 -25.96 17.26
CA GLY A 20 -21.23 -26.44 18.63
C GLY A 20 -19.81 -26.77 19.11
N ARG A 21 -18.88 -27.06 18.19
CA ARG A 21 -17.49 -27.39 18.51
C ARG A 21 -16.61 -26.16 18.66
N PHE A 22 -17.04 -24.98 18.20
CA PHE A 22 -16.27 -23.74 18.40
C PHE A 22 -16.41 -23.25 19.84
N SER A 23 -15.31 -23.04 20.51
CA SER A 23 -15.29 -22.53 21.88
C SER A 23 -15.74 -21.06 21.96
N TYR A 24 -15.40 -20.26 20.92
CA TYR A 24 -15.63 -18.83 20.87
C TYR A 24 -16.14 -18.37 19.52
N ILE A 25 -16.99 -17.33 19.54
CA ILE A 25 -17.37 -16.53 18.37
C ILE A 25 -16.79 -15.14 18.60
N VAL A 26 -15.94 -14.69 17.65
CA VAL A 26 -15.33 -13.37 17.72
C VAL A 26 -16.02 -12.50 16.67
N ASN A 27 -16.66 -11.43 17.15
CA ASN A 27 -17.27 -10.44 16.28
C ASN A 27 -16.27 -9.34 15.95
N TYR A 28 -16.08 -9.09 14.66
CA TYR A 28 -15.26 -7.97 14.19
C TYR A 28 -16.18 -6.86 13.68
N HIS A 29 -15.90 -5.66 14.12
CA HIS A 29 -16.53 -4.47 13.56
C HIS A 29 -15.84 -4.05 12.25
N PRO A 30 -16.54 -3.36 11.34
CA PRO A 30 -15.89 -2.70 10.22
C PRO A 30 -14.77 -1.80 10.72
N LEU A 31 -13.70 -1.70 9.96
CA LEU A 31 -12.57 -0.85 10.34
C LEU A 31 -12.94 0.62 10.17
N ASP A 32 -12.61 1.43 11.16
CA ASP A 32 -12.73 2.88 11.06
C ASP A 32 -11.76 3.43 9.99
N LYS A 33 -12.13 4.55 9.36
CA LYS A 33 -11.31 5.21 8.32
C LYS A 33 -9.87 5.43 8.77
N ASP A 34 -9.67 5.85 10.01
CA ASP A 34 -8.33 6.10 10.56
C ASP A 34 -7.46 4.83 10.66
N VAL A 35 -8.09 3.70 10.94
CA VAL A 35 -7.40 2.41 10.97
C VAL A 35 -7.02 1.97 9.56
N VAL A 36 -7.93 2.16 8.60
CA VAL A 36 -7.67 1.87 7.19
C VAL A 36 -6.54 2.73 6.65
N LEU A 37 -6.52 4.03 6.95
CA LEU A 37 -5.44 4.94 6.56
C LEU A 37 -4.08 4.53 7.11
N ARG A 38 -4.01 4.06 8.38
CA ARG A 38 -2.77 3.51 8.94
C ARG A 38 -2.29 2.25 8.22
N ILE A 39 -3.22 1.39 7.79
CA ILE A 39 -2.88 0.19 7.01
C ILE A 39 -2.35 0.58 5.63
N ILE A 40 -2.99 1.56 4.97
CA ILE A 40 -2.53 2.10 3.69
C ILE A 40 -1.12 2.68 3.83
N GLU A 41 -0.89 3.48 4.87
CA GLU A 41 0.42 4.10 5.11
C GLU A 41 1.52 3.07 5.33
N LYS A 42 1.25 2.02 6.12
CA LYS A 42 2.20 0.91 6.31
C LYS A 42 2.52 0.19 4.99
N ASN A 43 1.51 -0.06 4.16
CA ASN A 43 1.70 -0.71 2.86
C ASN A 43 2.46 0.22 1.91
N ARG A 44 2.13 1.52 1.90
CA ARG A 44 2.83 2.55 1.13
C ARG A 44 4.33 2.55 1.42
N GLN A 45 4.71 2.61 2.70
CA GLN A 45 6.11 2.63 3.12
C GLN A 45 6.86 1.37 2.69
N ARG A 46 6.24 0.18 2.81
CA ARG A 46 6.84 -1.06 2.38
C ARG A 46 7.06 -1.09 0.87
N ILE A 47 6.04 -0.69 0.10
CA ILE A 47 6.12 -0.65 -1.37
C ILE A 47 7.14 0.38 -1.82
N ALA A 48 7.18 1.56 -1.19
CA ALA A 48 8.20 2.57 -1.45
C ALA A 48 9.62 2.01 -1.29
N THR A 49 9.85 1.23 -0.23
CA THR A 49 11.13 0.54 -0.01
C THR A 49 11.43 -0.51 -1.09
N ASP A 50 10.42 -1.31 -1.47
CA ASP A 50 10.58 -2.35 -2.50
C ASP A 50 10.96 -1.76 -3.87
N PHE A 51 10.48 -0.57 -4.20
CA PHE A 51 10.71 0.11 -5.48
C PHE A 51 11.80 1.18 -5.45
N ASP A 52 12.41 1.44 -4.27
CA ASP A 52 13.44 2.46 -4.06
C ASP A 52 12.98 3.86 -4.53
N CYS A 53 11.73 4.18 -4.32
CA CYS A 53 11.15 5.49 -4.62
C CYS A 53 10.21 5.89 -3.49
N ASP A 54 10.11 7.17 -3.18
CA ASP A 54 9.08 7.63 -2.26
C ASP A 54 7.73 7.65 -2.99
N LEU A 55 6.67 7.27 -2.28
CA LEU A 55 5.33 7.13 -2.85
C LEU A 55 4.38 8.12 -2.18
N VAL A 56 3.84 9.04 -2.96
CA VAL A 56 2.85 10.03 -2.52
C VAL A 56 1.48 9.69 -3.12
N LEU A 57 0.52 9.35 -2.26
CA LEU A 57 -0.87 9.11 -2.65
C LEU A 57 -1.70 10.36 -2.33
N LYS A 58 -2.33 10.97 -3.34
CA LYS A 58 -3.21 12.13 -3.15
C LYS A 58 -4.50 11.73 -2.42
N GLU A 59 -5.15 12.69 -1.80
CA GLU A 59 -6.33 12.48 -0.95
C GLU A 59 -7.44 11.68 -1.66
N GLN A 60 -7.72 11.96 -2.93
CA GLN A 60 -8.72 11.23 -3.72
C GLN A 60 -8.37 9.75 -3.90
N VAL A 61 -7.07 9.42 -4.01
CA VAL A 61 -6.60 8.04 -4.06
C VAL A 61 -6.81 7.35 -2.72
N LEU A 62 -6.49 8.04 -1.62
CA LEU A 62 -6.70 7.52 -0.26
C LEU A 62 -8.17 7.24 0.01
N ASP A 63 -9.08 8.12 -0.38
CA ASP A 63 -10.52 7.94 -0.23
C ASP A 63 -11.02 6.73 -1.05
N SER A 64 -10.59 6.61 -2.31
CA SER A 64 -10.91 5.45 -3.15
C SER A 64 -10.40 4.13 -2.55
N LEU A 65 -9.20 4.11 -1.99
CA LEU A 65 -8.65 2.94 -1.30
C LEU A 65 -9.43 2.61 -0.02
N CYS A 66 -9.86 3.62 0.75
CA CYS A 66 -10.70 3.44 1.94
C CYS A 66 -12.07 2.84 1.58
N GLU A 67 -12.70 3.29 0.51
CA GLU A 67 -13.97 2.72 0.02
C GLU A 67 -13.79 1.24 -0.36
N ARG A 68 -12.71 0.91 -1.06
CA ARG A 68 -12.39 -0.47 -1.45
C ARG A 68 -12.06 -1.36 -0.26
N ALA A 69 -11.42 -0.83 0.78
CA ALA A 69 -11.13 -1.54 2.02
C ALA A 69 -12.40 -1.97 2.76
N ASN A 70 -13.48 -1.20 2.65
CA ASN A 70 -14.78 -1.52 3.24
C ASN A 70 -15.64 -2.48 2.38
N SER A 71 -15.11 -2.95 1.26
CA SER A 71 -15.75 -3.95 0.41
C SER A 71 -15.69 -5.37 1.02
N LYS A 72 -16.31 -6.35 0.35
CA LYS A 72 -16.32 -7.76 0.78
C LYS A 72 -14.93 -8.36 1.03
N PHE A 73 -13.90 -7.83 0.42
CA PHE A 73 -12.53 -8.34 0.52
C PHE A 73 -11.73 -7.68 1.64
N GLY A 74 -12.22 -6.56 2.20
CA GLY A 74 -11.57 -5.84 3.28
C GLY A 74 -10.19 -5.31 2.89
N CYS A 75 -9.35 -5.04 3.90
CA CYS A 75 -8.00 -4.49 3.71
C CYS A 75 -7.00 -5.44 3.04
N ARG A 76 -7.35 -6.71 2.81
CA ARG A 76 -6.42 -7.70 2.20
C ARG A 76 -5.99 -7.32 0.79
N LEU A 77 -6.86 -6.62 0.05
CA LEU A 77 -6.56 -6.19 -1.31
C LEU A 77 -5.77 -4.89 -1.39
N LEU A 78 -5.64 -4.12 -0.30
CA LEU A 78 -4.99 -2.81 -0.33
C LEU A 78 -3.54 -2.89 -0.79
N ASP A 79 -2.80 -3.88 -0.33
CA ASP A 79 -1.42 -4.08 -0.74
C ASP A 79 -1.30 -4.34 -2.25
N SER A 80 -2.10 -5.27 -2.77
CA SER A 80 -2.12 -5.57 -4.20
C SER A 80 -2.54 -4.36 -5.03
N LEU A 81 -3.58 -3.63 -4.60
CA LEU A 81 -4.05 -2.45 -5.31
C LEU A 81 -2.98 -1.35 -5.38
N ILE A 82 -2.30 -1.05 -4.27
CA ILE A 82 -1.24 -0.04 -4.25
C ILE A 82 -0.06 -0.52 -5.10
N ARG A 83 0.33 -1.78 -4.98
CA ARG A 83 1.41 -2.38 -5.77
C ARG A 83 1.10 -2.34 -7.28
N ASP A 84 -0.11 -2.69 -7.68
CA ASP A 84 -0.53 -2.64 -9.08
C ASP A 84 -0.49 -1.21 -9.65
N LEU A 85 -0.90 -0.20 -8.85
CA LEU A 85 -0.80 1.21 -9.24
C LEU A 85 0.67 1.63 -9.46
N VAL A 86 1.56 1.24 -8.55
CA VAL A 86 3.00 1.55 -8.65
C VAL A 86 3.63 0.83 -9.84
N LEU A 87 3.35 -0.47 -10.04
CA LEU A 87 3.86 -1.24 -11.18
C LEU A 87 3.42 -0.65 -12.51
N THR A 88 2.16 -0.23 -12.63
CA THR A 88 1.65 0.43 -13.84
C THR A 88 2.40 1.73 -14.10
N ALA A 89 2.53 2.59 -13.07
CA ALA A 89 3.23 3.86 -13.19
C ALA A 89 4.72 3.67 -13.57
N CYS A 90 5.39 2.71 -12.94
CA CYS A 90 6.79 2.39 -13.24
C CYS A 90 6.95 1.83 -14.65
N GLY A 91 6.04 0.96 -15.11
CA GLY A 91 6.05 0.41 -16.47
C GLY A 91 5.94 1.50 -17.53
N ASP A 92 5.00 2.44 -17.34
CA ASP A 92 4.81 3.56 -18.28
C ASP A 92 5.97 4.55 -18.23
N ALA A 93 6.57 4.77 -17.04
CA ALA A 93 7.74 5.61 -16.89
C ALA A 93 8.94 5.08 -17.66
N LEU A 94 9.20 3.76 -17.61
CA LEU A 94 10.26 3.10 -18.39
C LEU A 94 10.06 3.31 -19.88
N LEU A 95 8.83 3.13 -20.37
CA LEU A 95 8.51 3.30 -21.79
C LEU A 95 8.66 4.76 -22.25
N SER A 96 8.42 5.71 -21.34
CA SER A 96 8.47 7.15 -21.64
C SER A 96 9.80 7.81 -21.28
N GLY A 97 10.76 7.08 -20.70
CA GLY A 97 12.04 7.61 -20.24
C GLY A 97 11.90 8.60 -19.06
N LEU A 98 10.83 8.47 -18.27
CA LEU A 98 10.60 9.27 -17.08
C LEU A 98 11.29 8.62 -15.87
N SER A 99 11.90 9.45 -15.03
CA SER A 99 12.51 9.02 -13.77
C SER A 99 12.36 10.07 -12.70
N GLY A 100 12.43 9.66 -11.44
CA GLY A 100 12.36 10.56 -10.29
C GLY A 100 12.43 9.79 -8.98
N ASP A 101 12.74 10.49 -7.91
CA ASP A 101 12.86 9.91 -6.57
C ASP A 101 11.49 9.74 -5.89
N VAL A 102 10.48 10.46 -6.36
CA VAL A 102 9.12 10.48 -5.80
C VAL A 102 8.12 10.16 -6.88
N LEU A 103 7.32 9.12 -6.66
CA LEU A 103 6.15 8.79 -7.47
C LEU A 103 4.89 9.37 -6.81
N GLU A 104 4.27 10.32 -7.45
CA GLU A 104 3.01 10.92 -7.03
C GLU A 104 1.84 10.32 -7.83
N ILE A 105 0.86 9.76 -7.14
CA ILE A 105 -0.34 9.16 -7.74
C ILE A 105 -1.56 9.98 -7.37
N SER A 106 -2.34 10.38 -8.37
CA SER A 106 -3.61 11.09 -8.25
C SER A 106 -4.73 10.37 -8.98
N LEU A 107 -5.97 10.76 -8.71
CA LEU A 107 -7.18 10.21 -9.31
C LEU A 107 -7.92 11.34 -10.04
N GLU A 108 -8.06 11.25 -11.36
CA GLU A 108 -8.77 12.27 -12.17
C GLU A 108 -10.26 11.99 -12.28
N SER A 109 -10.62 10.71 -12.42
CA SER A 109 -12.02 10.28 -12.55
C SER A 109 -12.19 8.87 -12.00
N MET A 110 -13.43 8.34 -11.97
CA MET A 110 -13.70 6.98 -11.51
C MET A 110 -12.76 5.97 -12.21
N ASN A 111 -11.83 5.41 -11.43
CA ASN A 111 -10.82 4.42 -11.83
C ASN A 111 -9.75 4.90 -12.84
N GLN A 112 -9.63 6.20 -13.09
CA GLN A 112 -8.56 6.73 -13.94
C GLN A 112 -7.50 7.38 -13.05
N TYR A 113 -6.44 6.64 -12.78
CA TYR A 113 -5.29 7.12 -12.04
C TYR A 113 -4.32 7.82 -12.98
N THR A 114 -3.75 8.91 -12.48
CA THR A 114 -2.63 9.61 -13.12
C THR A 114 -1.44 9.61 -12.19
N TYR A 115 -0.26 9.62 -12.75
CA TYR A 115 0.98 9.55 -11.98
C TYR A 115 2.03 10.49 -12.55
N GLN A 116 2.88 10.98 -11.66
CA GLN A 116 3.97 11.87 -12.00
C GLN A 116 5.21 11.49 -11.19
N PHE A 117 6.34 11.37 -11.87
CA PHE A 117 7.65 11.27 -11.24
C PHE A 117 8.25 12.66 -11.05
N ARG A 118 8.81 12.92 -9.87
CA ARG A 118 9.51 14.15 -9.55
C ARG A 118 10.68 13.92 -8.61
N SER A 119 11.59 14.86 -8.57
CA SER A 119 12.63 14.87 -7.55
C SER A 119 12.08 15.34 -6.20
N PHE A 120 12.83 15.04 -5.12
CA PHE A 120 12.50 15.54 -3.78
C PHE A 120 12.51 17.07 -3.74
N THR A 121 11.54 17.64 -3.04
CA THR A 121 11.60 19.05 -2.63
C THR A 121 12.68 19.24 -1.55
N ASP A 122 13.13 20.50 -1.37
CA ASP A 122 14.15 20.80 -0.37
C ASP A 122 13.71 20.44 1.06
N GLU A 123 12.41 20.66 1.38
CA GLU A 123 11.82 20.25 2.66
C GLU A 123 11.77 18.73 2.87
N GLU A 124 11.55 17.96 1.80
CA GLU A 124 11.55 16.49 1.85
C GLU A 124 12.96 15.95 2.03
N LYS A 125 13.97 16.55 1.41
CA LYS A 125 15.39 16.22 1.60
C LYS A 125 15.84 16.45 3.05
N GLU A 126 15.45 17.56 3.66
CA GLU A 126 15.77 17.85 5.07
C GLU A 126 15.15 16.81 6.02
N LYS A 127 13.93 16.36 5.76
CA LYS A 127 13.28 15.30 6.56
C LYS A 127 13.95 13.94 6.44
N GLN A 128 14.45 13.58 5.25
CA GLN A 128 15.19 12.34 5.05
C GLN A 128 16.54 12.34 5.79
N VAL A 129 17.25 13.46 5.77
CA VAL A 129 18.53 13.62 6.51
C VAL A 129 18.30 13.49 8.02
N ALA A 130 17.16 14.00 8.54
CA ALA A 130 16.81 13.90 9.96
C ALA A 130 16.42 12.49 10.41
N PHE A 131 16.02 11.61 9.49
CA PHE A 131 15.59 10.23 9.77
C PHE A 131 16.60 9.15 9.35
N ALA A 132 17.74 9.53 8.75
CA ALA A 132 18.80 8.58 8.45
C ALA A 132 19.35 8.01 9.78
N PRO A 133 19.26 6.68 10.02
CA PRO A 133 19.90 6.09 11.19
C PRO A 133 21.40 6.38 11.07
N TYR A 134 21.99 6.84 12.16
CA TYR A 134 23.41 7.10 12.26
C TYR A 134 24.16 5.77 11.98
N ASN A 135 24.66 5.61 10.78
CA ASN A 135 25.45 4.46 10.37
C ASN A 135 26.93 4.88 10.35
N GLU A 136 27.73 4.26 11.23
CA GLU A 136 29.16 4.51 11.36
C GLU A 136 30.00 4.07 10.15
N ASN A 137 29.41 3.52 9.10
CA ASN A 137 30.13 3.02 7.92
C ASN A 137 29.65 3.70 6.63
N GLU A 138 30.22 4.85 6.33
CA GLU A 138 29.98 5.59 5.07
C GLU A 138 30.43 4.87 3.78
N GLN A 139 31.10 3.73 3.87
CA GLN A 139 31.61 3.00 2.70
C GLN A 139 30.64 1.98 2.09
N ASP A 140 29.63 1.52 2.84
CA ASP A 140 28.66 0.51 2.35
C ASP A 140 27.44 1.10 1.63
N VAL A 141 27.26 2.43 1.65
CA VAL A 141 26.04 3.08 1.12
C VAL A 141 26.09 3.29 -0.39
N SER A 142 27.29 3.29 -1.01
CA SER A 142 27.42 3.46 -2.47
C SER A 142 27.03 2.23 -3.26
N ASP A 143 27.22 1.03 -2.69
CA ASP A 143 26.89 -0.23 -3.36
C ASP A 143 25.42 -0.68 -3.19
N ALA A 144 24.70 -0.12 -2.20
CA ALA A 144 23.29 -0.43 -1.95
C ALA A 144 22.31 0.32 -2.87
N ARG A 145 22.77 1.37 -3.56
CA ARG A 145 21.98 2.09 -4.56
C ARG A 145 22.19 1.50 -5.94
N MET A 146 21.66 0.30 -6.17
CA MET A 146 21.34 -0.07 -7.55
C MET A 146 20.40 1.01 -8.10
N ASN A 147 20.78 1.58 -9.26
CA ASN A 147 19.96 2.58 -9.93
C ASN A 147 18.53 2.00 -10.11
N PHE A 148 17.50 2.81 -9.92
CA PHE A 148 16.10 2.45 -10.11
C PHE A 148 15.87 1.67 -11.42
N GLU A 149 16.57 2.07 -12.51
CA GLU A 149 16.52 1.36 -13.79
C GLU A 149 17.06 -0.07 -13.73
N GLU A 150 18.11 -0.34 -12.96
CA GLU A 150 18.68 -1.69 -12.81
C GLU A 150 17.74 -2.61 -12.02
N ARG A 151 17.05 -2.08 -11.01
CA ARG A 151 16.08 -2.84 -10.20
C ARG A 151 14.81 -3.14 -10.99
N LEU A 152 14.31 -2.18 -11.79
CA LEU A 152 13.21 -2.41 -12.70
C LEU A 152 13.57 -3.45 -13.77
N ASN A 153 14.73 -3.34 -14.37
CA ASN A 153 15.19 -4.33 -15.36
C ASN A 153 15.34 -5.73 -14.74
N ALA A 154 15.74 -5.83 -13.47
CA ALA A 154 15.81 -7.11 -12.77
C ALA A 154 14.42 -7.72 -12.49
N LEU A 155 13.40 -6.88 -12.27
CA LEU A 155 12.01 -7.32 -12.05
C LEU A 155 11.34 -7.83 -13.34
N PHE A 156 11.73 -7.29 -14.50
CA PHE A 156 11.15 -7.68 -15.81
C PHE A 156 12.03 -8.66 -16.60
N ALA A 157 13.21 -9.05 -16.11
CA ALA A 157 14.12 -10.01 -16.74
C ALA A 157 13.81 -11.49 -16.44
N ASN A 158 12.77 -11.78 -15.66
CA ASN A 158 12.19 -13.09 -15.37
C ASN A 158 10.80 -13.13 -16.00
#